data_ef1576b686002d6ea849c17aa5650b98
#
_entry.id   ef1576b686002d6ea849c17aa5650b98
#
_cell.length_a   1.000
_cell.length_b   1.000
_cell.length_c   1.000
_cell.angle_alpha   90.00
_cell.angle_beta   90.00
_cell.angle_gamma   90.00
#
_symmetry.space_group_name_H-M   'P 1'
#
loop_
_entity.id
_entity.type
_entity.pdbx_description
1 polymer ?
#
loop_
_entity_poly.entity_id
_entity_poly.type
_entity_poly.pdbx_seq_one_letter_code
_entity_poly.pdbx_strand_id
1 'polypeptide(L)'
;GGPGAFAVTLGGRGPGVYRSLRYCVVGGGISGLVAAYRIRAALGERADITVFDPADRLGGVLRTERMGGQAVDIGAEAFIARRPEVPALLAELGLAGRQIGTTGVRPMVYSQARLHPLPADTVSGIPSSAASVAGLVDAATCAKIAAEPDRPLRWQSGSDPALGDVVADRFGEQVVTRSVDPLLSGVYAGSAVGIGIRSAAPTVAAALDTGAASVTEAVLRVLPGAVGGPMFGALDGGYQVLLDELVACAAPRWVAASVRRIDAQGPGWAVQDDTGRTWPAEAVVLAVPASQAAVLLEVPAPRSAASAAQIPVASAAVLAMRVAAGTPFPPQSGVLVATGEHLHAKAITLTTRKWGARGDAELLRMSFGRFGDDIARSAADDELQTWACDDLATVFGIAVDPIEVVSHRWIDALPQYVPGHAEMSAQIRAGLPPTLAVAGNYLDGVGVP
;
A
#
# COMPACT_ATOMS: atom_id res chain seq x y z
N GLY A 1 -18.39 10.45 5.28
CA GLY A 1 -18.92 11.57 4.55
C GLY A 1 -19.08 11.18 3.10
N GLY A 2 -20.31 11.30 2.56
CA GLY A 2 -20.62 10.92 1.20
C GLY A 2 -19.93 11.80 0.15
N PRO A 3 -19.82 11.33 -1.11
CA PRO A 3 -19.20 12.10 -2.19
C PRO A 3 -20.06 13.31 -2.49
N GLY A 4 -19.46 14.51 -2.38
CA GLY A 4 -20.09 15.77 -2.79
C GLY A 4 -20.44 15.73 -4.27
N ALA A 5 -21.72 15.72 -4.57
CA ALA A 5 -22.23 15.78 -5.93
C ALA A 5 -21.93 17.17 -6.54
N PHE A 6 -21.15 17.21 -7.61
CA PHE A 6 -21.04 18.38 -8.44
C PHE A 6 -22.33 18.53 -9.28
N ALA A 7 -23.28 19.29 -8.78
CA ALA A 7 -24.45 19.69 -9.55
C ALA A 7 -24.12 20.97 -10.32
N VAL A 8 -23.86 20.86 -11.61
CA VAL A 8 -23.87 22.00 -12.54
C VAL A 8 -25.29 22.11 -13.09
N THR A 9 -25.98 23.18 -12.70
CA THR A 9 -27.31 23.52 -13.20
C THR A 9 -27.21 23.95 -14.68
N LEU A 10 -27.70 23.11 -15.59
CA LEU A 10 -27.78 23.41 -17.01
C LEU A 10 -29.19 23.89 -17.35
N GLY A 11 -29.30 25.17 -17.73
CA GLY A 11 -30.47 25.73 -18.37
C GLY A 11 -30.66 25.10 -19.76
N GLY A 12 -31.89 24.61 -20.04
CA GLY A 12 -32.21 23.90 -21.25
C GLY A 12 -32.17 24.76 -22.51
N ARG A 13 -31.76 24.11 -23.64
CA ARG A 13 -32.16 24.39 -25.04
C ARG A 13 -31.68 23.26 -25.96
N GLY A 14 -32.57 22.67 -26.75
CA GLY A 14 -32.44 22.00 -28.04
C GLY A 14 -31.40 20.85 -28.23
N PRO A 15 -31.51 20.01 -29.27
CA PRO A 15 -30.48 19.02 -29.61
C PRO A 15 -29.24 19.73 -30.14
N GLY A 16 -28.48 20.32 -29.19
CA GLY A 16 -27.20 20.94 -29.45
C GLY A 16 -26.11 19.89 -29.40
N VAL A 17 -25.15 19.98 -30.29
CA VAL A 17 -23.85 19.29 -30.22
C VAL A 17 -23.30 19.54 -28.82
N TYR A 18 -23.45 18.56 -27.94
CA TYR A 18 -22.89 18.67 -26.59
C TYR A 18 -21.37 18.74 -26.71
N ARG A 19 -20.80 19.87 -26.30
CA ARG A 19 -19.37 20.08 -26.28
C ARG A 19 -18.76 19.01 -25.38
N SER A 20 -17.84 18.21 -25.93
CA SER A 20 -17.04 17.25 -25.16
C SER A 20 -16.22 17.98 -24.11
N LEU A 21 -16.23 17.48 -22.89
CA LEU A 21 -15.46 17.99 -21.75
C LEU A 21 -14.14 17.22 -21.67
N ARG A 22 -13.03 17.92 -21.71
CA ARG A 22 -11.68 17.35 -21.70
C ARG A 22 -11.17 17.22 -20.27
N TYR A 23 -10.79 16.01 -19.90
CA TYR A 23 -10.21 15.67 -18.61
C TYR A 23 -8.81 15.12 -18.82
N CYS A 24 -7.84 15.67 -18.10
CA CYS A 24 -6.49 15.15 -18.04
C CYS A 24 -6.28 14.41 -16.70
N VAL A 25 -5.88 13.16 -16.78
CA VAL A 25 -5.45 12.36 -15.64
C VAL A 25 -3.95 12.15 -15.76
N VAL A 26 -3.21 12.65 -14.81
CA VAL A 26 -1.73 12.55 -14.78
C VAL A 26 -1.34 11.41 -13.86
N GLY A 27 -0.81 10.34 -14.42
CA GLY A 27 -0.51 9.09 -13.76
C GLY A 27 -1.50 7.97 -14.14
N GLY A 28 -1.00 6.91 -14.74
CA GLY A 28 -1.75 5.74 -15.22
C GLY A 28 -1.73 4.57 -14.25
N GLY A 29 -1.45 4.80 -12.97
CA GLY A 29 -1.60 3.81 -11.90
C GLY A 29 -3.06 3.56 -11.55
N ILE A 30 -3.32 2.66 -10.57
CA ILE A 30 -4.68 2.30 -10.16
C ILE A 30 -5.52 3.53 -9.80
N SER A 31 -4.96 4.51 -9.08
CA SER A 31 -5.67 5.74 -8.70
C SER A 31 -6.11 6.55 -9.91
N GLY A 32 -5.24 6.70 -10.91
CA GLY A 32 -5.55 7.41 -12.15
C GLY A 32 -6.57 6.67 -13.02
N LEU A 33 -6.45 5.35 -13.13
CA LEU A 33 -7.39 4.53 -13.90
C LEU A 33 -8.78 4.50 -13.27
N VAL A 34 -8.86 4.44 -11.93
CA VAL A 34 -10.14 4.54 -11.21
C VAL A 34 -10.74 5.94 -11.39
N ALA A 35 -9.93 7.00 -11.32
CA ALA A 35 -10.40 8.36 -11.60
C ALA A 35 -10.97 8.48 -13.03
N ALA A 36 -10.27 7.96 -14.04
CA ALA A 36 -10.74 7.93 -15.43
C ALA A 36 -12.06 7.14 -15.57
N TYR A 37 -12.14 5.97 -14.91
CA TYR A 37 -13.36 5.17 -14.89
C TYR A 37 -14.53 5.94 -14.25
N ARG A 38 -14.34 6.58 -13.11
CA ARG A 38 -15.37 7.37 -12.42
C ARG A 38 -15.84 8.56 -13.25
N ILE A 39 -14.93 9.25 -13.95
CA ILE A 39 -15.27 10.33 -14.88
C ILE A 39 -16.13 9.79 -16.03
N ARG A 40 -15.73 8.66 -16.63
CA ARG A 40 -16.49 8.01 -17.70
C ARG A 40 -17.87 7.57 -17.22
N ALA A 41 -17.96 6.95 -16.06
CA ALA A 41 -19.23 6.49 -15.47
C ALA A 41 -20.20 7.66 -15.21
N ALA A 42 -19.69 8.81 -14.77
CA ALA A 42 -20.49 9.98 -14.46
C ALA A 42 -20.96 10.76 -15.69
N LEU A 43 -20.14 10.84 -16.74
CA LEU A 43 -20.36 11.76 -17.87
C LEU A 43 -20.61 11.05 -19.20
N GLY A 44 -20.43 9.73 -19.25
CA GLY A 44 -20.57 8.95 -20.48
C GLY A 44 -19.63 9.45 -21.58
N GLU A 45 -20.08 9.45 -22.82
CA GLU A 45 -19.31 9.85 -23.98
C GLU A 45 -19.01 11.37 -24.05
N ARG A 46 -19.61 12.17 -23.18
CA ARG A 46 -19.29 13.59 -23.07
C ARG A 46 -17.89 13.84 -22.49
N ALA A 47 -17.30 12.85 -21.83
CA ALA A 47 -15.94 12.95 -21.30
C ALA A 47 -14.92 12.55 -22.37
N ASP A 48 -14.05 13.48 -22.75
CA ASP A 48 -12.81 13.20 -23.49
C ASP A 48 -11.68 13.09 -22.47
N ILE A 49 -11.26 11.85 -22.19
CA ILE A 49 -10.32 11.54 -21.10
C ILE A 49 -8.96 11.22 -21.70
N THR A 50 -7.93 11.98 -21.27
CA THR A 50 -6.54 11.70 -21.60
C THR A 50 -5.78 11.31 -20.33
N VAL A 51 -5.15 10.15 -20.35
CA VAL A 51 -4.28 9.65 -19.28
C VAL A 51 -2.82 9.80 -19.73
N PHE A 52 -2.00 10.47 -18.91
CA PHE A 52 -0.57 10.64 -19.14
C PHE A 52 0.20 9.68 -18.23
N ASP A 53 1.02 8.83 -18.81
CA ASP A 53 1.97 8.00 -18.06
C ASP A 53 3.17 7.69 -18.97
N PRO A 54 4.41 8.01 -18.54
CA PRO A 54 5.60 7.79 -19.38
C PRO A 54 6.04 6.34 -19.48
N ALA A 55 5.47 5.45 -18.65
CA ALA A 55 5.80 4.03 -18.65
C ALA A 55 5.35 3.36 -19.97
N ASP A 56 5.91 2.19 -20.23
CA ASP A 56 5.53 1.34 -21.36
C ASP A 56 4.21 0.57 -21.13
N ARG A 57 3.63 0.70 -19.93
CA ARG A 57 2.38 0.10 -19.49
C ARG A 57 1.61 0.98 -18.50
N LEU A 58 0.30 0.81 -18.44
CA LEU A 58 -0.53 1.34 -17.38
C LEU A 58 -0.56 0.37 -16.18
N GLY A 59 -0.86 0.90 -14.98
CA GLY A 59 -1.03 0.10 -13.76
C GLY A 59 -0.19 0.55 -12.58
N GLY A 60 0.86 1.33 -12.81
CA GLY A 60 1.71 1.85 -11.71
C GLY A 60 2.29 0.72 -10.86
N VAL A 61 2.04 0.78 -9.54
CA VAL A 61 2.53 -0.23 -8.57
C VAL A 61 1.78 -1.57 -8.61
N LEU A 62 0.74 -1.70 -9.42
CA LEU A 62 0.11 -2.97 -9.73
C LEU A 62 0.76 -3.53 -10.98
N ARG A 63 1.47 -4.64 -10.83
CA ARG A 63 2.18 -5.29 -11.91
C ARG A 63 2.09 -6.80 -11.79
N THR A 64 1.51 -7.42 -12.80
CA THR A 64 1.38 -8.86 -12.91
C THR A 64 2.37 -9.39 -13.96
N GLU A 65 3.19 -10.35 -13.58
CA GLU A 65 4.09 -11.08 -14.47
C GLU A 65 3.57 -12.48 -14.73
N ARG A 66 4.09 -13.13 -15.77
CA ARG A 66 3.84 -14.54 -16.07
C ARG A 66 5.06 -15.38 -15.75
N MET A 67 4.88 -16.36 -14.85
CA MET A 67 5.92 -17.30 -14.47
C MET A 67 5.40 -18.74 -14.63
N GLY A 68 6.02 -19.51 -15.50
CA GLY A 68 5.51 -20.85 -15.84
C GLY A 68 4.05 -20.86 -16.27
N GLY A 69 3.59 -19.80 -16.94
CA GLY A 69 2.18 -19.62 -17.34
C GLY A 69 1.23 -19.11 -16.25
N GLN A 70 1.69 -18.98 -14.99
CA GLN A 70 0.89 -18.47 -13.88
C GLN A 70 1.06 -16.97 -13.73
N ALA A 71 -0.02 -16.27 -13.35
CA ALA A 71 0.02 -14.87 -13.01
C ALA A 71 0.62 -14.66 -11.59
N VAL A 72 1.60 -13.78 -11.48
CA VAL A 72 2.26 -13.44 -10.22
C VAL A 72 2.32 -11.92 -10.10
N ASP A 73 1.72 -11.37 -9.05
CA ASP A 73 1.81 -9.94 -8.77
C ASP A 73 3.14 -9.64 -8.08
N ILE A 74 3.97 -8.80 -8.70
CA ILE A 74 5.29 -8.40 -8.20
C ILE A 74 5.34 -6.96 -7.67
N GLY A 75 4.20 -6.27 -7.68
CA GLY A 75 3.96 -5.02 -6.98
C GLY A 75 3.19 -5.26 -5.69
N ALA A 76 2.10 -4.53 -5.50
CA ALA A 76 1.12 -4.89 -4.48
C ALA A 76 0.58 -6.29 -4.76
N GLU A 77 0.45 -7.12 -3.73
CA GLU A 77 -0.01 -8.50 -3.88
C GLU A 77 -1.44 -8.65 -3.34
N ALA A 78 -1.63 -8.35 -2.06
CA ALA A 78 -2.91 -8.50 -1.38
C ALA A 78 -3.56 -7.15 -1.08
N PHE A 79 -4.88 -7.13 -1.09
CA PHE A 79 -5.66 -6.03 -0.52
C PHE A 79 -6.40 -6.49 0.73
N ILE A 80 -6.78 -5.56 1.60
CA ILE A 80 -7.58 -5.87 2.79
C ILE A 80 -9.02 -6.12 2.33
N ALA A 81 -9.44 -7.38 2.29
CA ALA A 81 -10.75 -7.80 1.78
C ALA A 81 -11.93 -7.34 2.65
N ARG A 82 -11.67 -6.99 3.91
CA ARG A 82 -12.68 -6.46 4.84
C ARG A 82 -12.99 -4.97 4.61
N ARG A 83 -12.19 -4.27 3.83
CA ARG A 83 -12.48 -2.91 3.38
C ARG A 83 -13.36 -2.96 2.12
N PRO A 84 -14.41 -2.12 2.03
CA PRO A 84 -15.40 -2.22 0.96
C PRO A 84 -14.90 -1.72 -0.40
N GLU A 85 -13.84 -0.92 -0.45
CA GLU A 85 -13.45 -0.16 -1.65
C GLU A 85 -13.13 -1.08 -2.84
N VAL A 86 -12.26 -2.08 -2.65
CA VAL A 86 -11.89 -3.00 -3.74
C VAL A 86 -13.02 -4.00 -4.05
N PRO A 87 -13.63 -4.69 -3.07
CA PRO A 87 -14.76 -5.56 -3.37
C PRO A 87 -15.92 -4.86 -4.08
N ALA A 88 -16.25 -3.62 -3.71
CA ALA A 88 -17.29 -2.84 -4.37
C ALA A 88 -16.90 -2.51 -5.83
N LEU A 89 -15.67 -2.07 -6.06
CA LEU A 89 -15.18 -1.79 -7.41
C LEU A 89 -15.20 -3.06 -8.29
N LEU A 90 -14.76 -4.21 -7.75
CA LEU A 90 -14.81 -5.48 -8.46
C LEU A 90 -16.25 -5.87 -8.83
N ALA A 91 -17.22 -5.65 -7.93
CA ALA A 91 -18.63 -5.91 -8.20
C ALA A 91 -19.17 -5.01 -9.32
N GLU A 92 -18.86 -3.71 -9.28
CA GLU A 92 -19.24 -2.75 -10.31
C GLU A 92 -18.69 -3.13 -11.71
N LEU A 93 -17.46 -3.64 -11.75
CA LEU A 93 -16.79 -4.05 -12.98
C LEU A 93 -17.13 -5.49 -13.43
N GLY A 94 -18.01 -6.19 -12.70
CA GLY A 94 -18.35 -7.58 -13.01
C GLY A 94 -17.24 -8.60 -12.68
N LEU A 95 -16.28 -8.21 -11.87
CA LEU A 95 -15.10 -9.01 -11.50
C LEU A 95 -15.19 -9.66 -10.12
N ALA A 96 -16.33 -9.59 -9.43
CA ALA A 96 -16.50 -10.14 -8.08
C ALA A 96 -16.11 -11.64 -8.00
N GLY A 97 -16.42 -12.41 -9.04
CA GLY A 97 -16.05 -13.83 -9.14
C GLY A 97 -14.56 -14.11 -9.34
N ARG A 98 -13.75 -13.09 -9.57
CA ARG A 98 -12.30 -13.18 -9.69
C ARG A 98 -11.57 -12.96 -8.37
N GLN A 99 -12.27 -12.49 -7.34
CA GLN A 99 -11.67 -12.32 -6.01
C GLN A 99 -11.41 -13.69 -5.38
N ILE A 100 -10.19 -13.83 -4.84
CA ILE A 100 -9.76 -15.01 -4.08
C ILE A 100 -9.33 -14.59 -2.68
N GLY A 101 -9.49 -15.50 -1.73
CA GLY A 101 -8.99 -15.38 -0.37
C GLY A 101 -7.72 -16.19 -0.14
N THR A 102 -7.08 -15.95 0.99
CA THR A 102 -5.96 -16.76 1.46
C THR A 102 -6.43 -18.15 1.90
N THR A 103 -5.50 -19.11 1.96
CA THR A 103 -5.77 -20.47 2.46
C THR A 103 -6.05 -20.52 3.97
N GLY A 104 -5.84 -19.41 4.69
CA GLY A 104 -5.99 -19.34 6.15
C GLY A 104 -4.73 -19.67 6.93
N VAL A 105 -3.67 -20.19 6.30
CA VAL A 105 -2.39 -20.41 6.96
C VAL A 105 -1.73 -19.06 7.29
N ARG A 106 -1.09 -19.00 8.44
CA ARG A 106 -0.50 -17.76 8.96
C ARG A 106 1.00 -17.68 8.63
N PRO A 107 1.57 -16.48 8.53
CA PRO A 107 3.02 -16.32 8.45
C PRO A 107 3.66 -16.54 9.81
N MET A 108 5.00 -16.63 9.79
CA MET A 108 5.87 -16.64 10.97
C MET A 108 6.66 -15.35 11.07
N VAL A 109 7.26 -15.12 12.22
CA VAL A 109 8.25 -14.07 12.45
C VAL A 109 9.63 -14.70 12.59
N TYR A 110 10.62 -14.19 11.84
CA TYR A 110 12.01 -14.52 12.04
C TYR A 110 12.63 -13.51 13.00
N SER A 111 13.04 -13.96 14.14
CA SER A 111 13.66 -13.15 15.20
C SER A 111 14.64 -13.98 16.01
N GLN A 112 15.77 -13.39 16.39
CA GLN A 112 16.82 -14.07 17.15
C GLN A 112 17.31 -15.35 16.44
N ALA A 113 17.51 -15.24 15.14
CA ALA A 113 17.99 -16.32 14.27
C ALA A 113 17.11 -17.58 14.24
N ARG A 114 15.81 -17.45 14.50
CA ARG A 114 14.86 -18.56 14.45
C ARG A 114 13.44 -18.12 14.11
N LEU A 115 12.61 -19.08 13.73
CA LEU A 115 11.21 -18.87 13.42
C LEU A 115 10.35 -18.94 14.69
N HIS A 116 9.42 -18.00 14.78
CA HIS A 116 8.40 -17.93 15.83
C HIS A 116 7.02 -17.87 15.20
N PRO A 117 5.97 -18.38 15.87
CA PRO A 117 4.60 -18.09 15.45
C PRO A 117 4.34 -16.59 15.41
N LEU A 118 3.54 -16.14 14.45
CA LEU A 118 3.06 -14.76 14.46
C LEU A 118 2.26 -14.52 15.75
N PRO A 119 2.54 -13.45 16.52
CA PRO A 119 1.81 -13.14 17.75
C PRO A 119 0.29 -13.12 17.54
N ALA A 120 -0.44 -13.78 18.41
CA ALA A 120 -1.89 -13.79 18.43
C ALA A 120 -2.42 -12.70 19.38
N ASP A 121 -3.72 -12.36 19.23
CA ASP A 121 -4.39 -11.35 20.06
C ASP A 121 -3.62 -10.03 20.13
N THR A 122 -3.22 -9.55 18.94
CA THR A 122 -2.56 -8.27 18.76
C THR A 122 -3.33 -7.40 17.76
N VAL A 123 -3.13 -6.10 17.84
CA VAL A 123 -3.54 -5.15 16.80
C VAL A 123 -2.29 -4.46 16.27
N SER A 124 -1.99 -4.61 14.99
CA SER A 124 -0.74 -4.13 14.37
C SER A 124 0.52 -4.58 15.12
N GLY A 125 0.50 -5.77 15.70
CA GLY A 125 1.60 -6.32 16.52
C GLY A 125 1.65 -5.80 17.96
N ILE A 126 0.78 -4.89 18.37
CA ILE A 126 0.68 -4.40 19.74
C ILE A 126 -0.03 -5.46 20.58
N PRO A 127 0.62 -6.00 21.65
CA PRO A 127 0.06 -7.10 22.40
C PRO A 127 -1.12 -6.69 23.29
N SER A 128 -2.10 -7.57 23.44
CA SER A 128 -3.16 -7.45 24.45
C SER A 128 -2.76 -8.01 25.80
N SER A 129 -1.70 -8.81 25.86
CA SER A 129 -1.15 -9.41 27.08
C SER A 129 0.28 -9.87 26.84
N ALA A 130 1.00 -10.20 27.92
CA ALA A 130 2.32 -10.82 27.82
C ALA A 130 2.29 -12.17 27.08
N ALA A 131 1.20 -12.92 27.20
CA ALA A 131 1.03 -14.20 26.51
C ALA A 131 1.02 -14.05 24.99
N SER A 132 0.55 -12.94 24.45
CA SER A 132 0.50 -12.66 23.00
C SER A 132 1.88 -12.72 22.34
N VAL A 133 2.94 -12.37 23.06
CA VAL A 133 4.33 -12.28 22.56
C VAL A 133 5.30 -13.19 23.33
N ALA A 134 4.77 -14.11 24.12
CA ALA A 134 5.59 -15.06 24.87
C ALA A 134 6.48 -15.88 23.92
N GLY A 135 7.77 -16.04 24.27
CA GLY A 135 8.76 -16.69 23.42
C GLY A 135 9.39 -15.79 22.35
N LEU A 136 8.76 -14.66 22.01
CA LEU A 136 9.31 -13.66 21.10
C LEU A 136 10.12 -12.59 21.85
N VAL A 137 9.72 -12.28 23.07
CA VAL A 137 10.37 -11.30 23.96
C VAL A 137 10.86 -11.97 25.24
N ASP A 138 11.78 -11.33 25.96
CA ASP A 138 12.33 -11.85 27.21
C ASP A 138 11.35 -11.70 28.38
N ALA A 139 11.72 -12.34 29.51
CA ALA A 139 10.91 -12.34 30.73
C ALA A 139 10.73 -10.93 31.33
N ALA A 140 11.74 -10.07 31.22
CA ALA A 140 11.65 -8.68 31.69
C ALA A 140 10.63 -7.87 30.87
N THR A 141 10.63 -8.05 29.57
CA THR A 141 9.64 -7.44 28.67
C THR A 141 8.24 -7.99 28.93
N CYS A 142 8.09 -9.30 29.16
CA CYS A 142 6.81 -9.89 29.58
C CYS A 142 6.28 -9.27 30.88
N ALA A 143 7.14 -9.06 31.87
CA ALA A 143 6.77 -8.42 33.13
C ALA A 143 6.36 -6.94 32.92
N LYS A 144 7.05 -6.23 32.05
CA LYS A 144 6.69 -4.84 31.68
C LYS A 144 5.32 -4.78 31.02
N ILE A 145 5.00 -5.71 30.12
CA ILE A 145 3.69 -5.81 29.47
C ILE A 145 2.60 -6.10 30.50
N ALA A 146 2.84 -7.07 31.41
CA ALA A 146 1.88 -7.43 32.45
C ALA A 146 1.56 -6.28 33.41
N ALA A 147 2.54 -5.41 33.69
CA ALA A 147 2.39 -4.24 34.56
C ALA A 147 1.81 -3.01 33.82
N GLU A 148 1.68 -3.04 32.50
CA GLU A 148 1.25 -1.88 31.70
C GLU A 148 -0.14 -1.35 32.09
N PRO A 149 -1.16 -2.18 32.36
CA PRO A 149 -2.49 -1.70 32.76
C PRO A 149 -2.50 -0.85 34.04
N ASP A 150 -1.55 -1.07 34.94
CA ASP A 150 -1.46 -0.36 36.23
C ASP A 150 -0.62 0.93 36.12
N ARG A 151 0.02 1.17 34.99
CA ARG A 151 0.83 2.38 34.76
C ARG A 151 -0.05 3.53 34.28
N PRO A 152 0.03 4.72 34.90
CA PRO A 152 -0.69 5.89 34.41
C PRO A 152 -0.42 6.14 32.94
N LEU A 153 -1.48 6.35 32.16
CA LEU A 153 -1.40 6.70 30.74
C LEU A 153 -1.55 8.22 30.58
N ARG A 154 -0.59 8.84 29.91
CA ARG A 154 -0.69 10.22 29.46
C ARG A 154 -1.04 10.21 27.98
N TRP A 155 -2.31 10.36 27.68
CA TRP A 155 -2.81 10.43 26.31
C TRP A 155 -3.53 11.75 26.08
N GLN A 156 -3.18 12.42 25.00
CA GLN A 156 -3.90 13.61 24.54
C GLN A 156 -4.78 13.19 23.35
N SER A 157 -6.08 13.38 23.48
CA SER A 157 -7.02 13.09 22.40
C SER A 157 -6.66 13.88 21.14
N GLY A 158 -6.72 13.24 20.00
CA GLY A 158 -6.32 13.85 18.72
C GLY A 158 -4.82 13.84 18.43
N SER A 159 -3.95 13.52 19.38
CA SER A 159 -2.52 13.42 19.13
C SER A 159 -2.17 12.21 18.22
N ASP A 160 -1.08 12.33 17.49
CA ASP A 160 -0.58 11.29 16.58
C ASP A 160 0.93 11.07 16.78
N PRO A 161 1.36 10.56 17.95
CA PRO A 161 2.76 10.23 18.17
C PRO A 161 3.20 9.06 17.28
N ALA A 162 4.52 8.88 17.10
CA ALA A 162 5.04 7.70 16.45
C ALA A 162 4.62 6.44 17.22
N LEU A 163 4.16 5.41 16.53
CA LEU A 163 3.75 4.15 17.15
C LEU A 163 4.88 3.53 17.96
N GLY A 164 6.12 3.59 17.45
CA GLY A 164 7.30 3.08 18.12
C GLY A 164 7.53 3.71 19.48
N ASP A 165 7.35 5.03 19.62
CA ASP A 165 7.53 5.73 20.90
C ASP A 165 6.51 5.27 21.93
N VAL A 166 5.24 5.12 21.52
CA VAL A 166 4.17 4.63 22.41
C VAL A 166 4.44 3.20 22.86
N VAL A 167 4.79 2.32 21.91
CA VAL A 167 5.04 0.89 22.21
C VAL A 167 6.31 0.71 23.03
N ALA A 168 7.39 1.42 22.72
CA ALA A 168 8.65 1.34 23.50
C ALA A 168 8.46 1.80 24.94
N ASP A 169 7.77 2.93 25.14
CA ASP A 169 7.46 3.42 26.49
C ASP A 169 6.61 2.43 27.27
N ARG A 170 5.54 1.90 26.67
CA ARG A 170 4.58 1.05 27.38
C ARG A 170 5.04 -0.37 27.54
N PHE A 171 5.68 -0.95 26.52
CA PHE A 171 6.00 -2.39 26.45
C PHE A 171 7.48 -2.70 26.30
N GLY A 172 8.30 -1.77 25.78
CA GLY A 172 9.73 -1.95 25.55
C GLY A 172 10.09 -2.17 24.07
N GLU A 173 11.38 -1.96 23.77
CA GLU A 173 11.93 -2.03 22.40
C GLU A 173 11.78 -3.40 21.75
N GLN A 174 11.79 -4.48 22.51
CA GLN A 174 11.63 -5.81 21.93
C GLN A 174 10.25 -6.00 21.29
N VAL A 175 9.21 -5.40 21.84
CA VAL A 175 7.87 -5.44 21.23
C VAL A 175 7.86 -4.63 19.93
N VAL A 176 8.50 -3.46 19.90
CA VAL A 176 8.66 -2.66 18.68
C VAL A 176 9.34 -3.48 17.59
N THR A 177 10.52 -3.97 17.85
CA THR A 177 11.40 -4.56 16.83
C THR A 177 11.00 -5.97 16.39
N ARG A 178 10.37 -6.75 17.28
CA ARG A 178 10.08 -8.17 17.06
C ARG A 178 8.60 -8.47 16.78
N SER A 179 7.68 -7.59 17.18
CA SER A 179 6.24 -7.80 17.00
C SER A 179 5.61 -6.76 16.07
N VAL A 180 5.87 -5.49 16.27
CA VAL A 180 5.23 -4.39 15.51
C VAL A 180 5.92 -4.15 14.15
N ASP A 181 7.23 -3.96 14.15
CA ASP A 181 7.99 -3.66 12.94
C ASP A 181 7.85 -4.71 11.82
N PRO A 182 7.84 -6.03 12.09
CA PRO A 182 7.65 -7.01 11.04
C PRO A 182 6.38 -6.80 10.23
N LEU A 183 5.28 -6.42 10.87
CA LEU A 183 4.00 -6.14 10.21
C LEU A 183 4.03 -4.80 9.45
N LEU A 184 4.57 -3.74 10.04
CA LEU A 184 4.68 -2.44 9.39
C LEU A 184 5.64 -2.45 8.20
N SER A 185 6.73 -3.19 8.29
CA SER A 185 7.68 -3.38 7.20
C SER A 185 7.02 -3.99 5.95
N GLY A 186 6.07 -4.89 6.15
CA GLY A 186 5.28 -5.47 5.05
C GLY A 186 4.35 -4.46 4.36
N VAL A 187 3.88 -3.45 5.08
CA VAL A 187 2.92 -2.45 4.57
C VAL A 187 3.64 -1.21 4.04
N TYR A 188 4.55 -0.64 4.82
CA TYR A 188 5.18 0.66 4.54
C TYR A 188 6.63 0.55 4.06
N ALA A 189 7.26 -0.62 4.13
CA ALA A 189 8.73 -0.76 4.11
C ALA A 189 9.41 0.13 5.17
N GLY A 190 8.68 0.53 6.20
CA GLY A 190 9.09 1.40 7.30
C GLY A 190 9.07 0.67 8.62
N SER A 191 9.33 1.41 9.69
CA SER A 191 9.27 0.92 11.06
C SER A 191 8.33 1.76 11.92
N ALA A 192 7.96 1.24 13.08
CA ALA A 192 7.08 1.92 14.03
C ALA A 192 7.63 3.29 14.50
N VAL A 193 8.94 3.47 14.47
CA VAL A 193 9.61 4.74 14.85
C VAL A 193 9.22 5.90 13.92
N GLY A 194 8.95 5.61 12.64
CA GLY A 194 8.64 6.63 11.64
C GLY A 194 7.16 6.77 11.31
N ILE A 195 6.27 5.90 11.78
CA ILE A 195 4.86 5.88 11.39
C ILE A 195 3.98 6.33 12.58
N GLY A 196 3.05 7.26 12.31
CA GLY A 196 2.09 7.73 13.31
C GLY A 196 1.12 6.63 13.75
N ILE A 197 0.77 6.63 15.04
CA ILE A 197 -0.16 5.62 15.60
C ILE A 197 -1.52 5.64 14.90
N ARG A 198 -1.99 6.81 14.45
CA ARG A 198 -3.29 6.93 13.77
C ARG A 198 -3.29 6.28 12.39
N SER A 199 -2.13 6.19 11.77
CA SER A 199 -1.97 5.50 10.49
C SER A 199 -1.71 4.00 10.66
N ALA A 200 -0.87 3.62 11.61
CA ALA A 200 -0.46 2.23 11.83
C ALA A 200 -1.48 1.40 12.64
N ALA A 201 -2.16 2.02 13.61
CA ALA A 201 -3.13 1.38 14.51
C ALA A 201 -4.32 2.31 14.80
N PRO A 202 -5.12 2.70 13.77
CA PRO A 202 -6.17 3.72 13.91
C PRO A 202 -7.24 3.35 14.93
N THR A 203 -7.58 2.08 15.04
CA THR A 203 -8.58 1.59 16.01
C THR A 203 -8.08 1.69 17.45
N VAL A 204 -6.80 1.44 17.68
CA VAL A 204 -6.17 1.61 19.01
C VAL A 204 -6.14 3.09 19.38
N ALA A 205 -5.74 3.97 18.46
CA ALA A 205 -5.77 5.42 18.69
C ALA A 205 -7.18 5.92 19.03
N ALA A 206 -8.21 5.45 18.33
CA ALA A 206 -9.60 5.77 18.62
C ALA A 206 -10.07 5.27 20.00
N ALA A 207 -9.64 4.08 20.40
CA ALA A 207 -9.93 3.54 21.74
C ALA A 207 -9.27 4.37 22.85
N LEU A 208 -8.06 4.85 22.63
CA LEU A 208 -7.36 5.78 23.53
C LEU A 208 -8.11 7.13 23.61
N ASP A 209 -8.56 7.67 22.49
CA ASP A 209 -9.37 8.90 22.44
C ASP A 209 -10.69 8.79 23.20
N THR A 210 -11.26 7.59 23.25
CA THR A 210 -12.51 7.30 23.96
C THR A 210 -12.31 6.82 25.39
N GLY A 211 -11.12 7.02 25.96
CA GLY A 211 -10.86 6.84 27.38
C GLY A 211 -10.43 5.43 27.80
N ALA A 212 -9.72 4.69 26.94
CA ALA A 212 -9.03 3.50 27.40
C ALA A 212 -7.94 3.92 28.42
N ALA A 213 -7.90 3.25 29.56
CA ALA A 213 -7.01 3.60 30.68
C ALA A 213 -5.56 3.15 30.44
N SER A 214 -5.34 2.25 29.46
CA SER A 214 -4.01 1.73 29.09
C SER A 214 -4.00 1.37 27.62
N VAL A 215 -2.81 1.16 27.06
CA VAL A 215 -2.67 0.67 25.68
C VAL A 215 -3.15 -0.78 25.56
N THR A 216 -2.88 -1.60 26.57
CA THR A 216 -3.42 -2.97 26.66
C THR A 216 -4.94 -2.99 26.60
N GLU A 217 -5.61 -2.11 27.38
CA GLU A 217 -7.06 -1.99 27.34
C GLU A 217 -7.56 -1.51 25.97
N ALA A 218 -6.89 -0.54 25.35
CA ALA A 218 -7.23 -0.07 24.02
C ALA A 218 -7.18 -1.20 22.99
N VAL A 219 -6.13 -2.02 23.03
CA VAL A 219 -5.99 -3.20 22.16
C VAL A 219 -7.10 -4.21 22.42
N LEU A 220 -7.39 -4.54 23.69
CA LEU A 220 -8.46 -5.48 24.04
C LEU A 220 -9.85 -5.03 23.54
N ARG A 221 -10.15 -3.72 23.61
CA ARG A 221 -11.42 -3.17 23.12
C ARG A 221 -11.63 -3.35 21.61
N VAL A 222 -10.54 -3.41 20.84
CA VAL A 222 -10.57 -3.39 19.37
C VAL A 222 -10.02 -4.67 18.74
N LEU A 223 -9.71 -5.68 19.53
CA LEU A 223 -9.36 -7.00 18.99
C LEU A 223 -10.46 -7.46 18.05
N PRO A 224 -10.12 -7.87 16.81
CA PRO A 224 -11.10 -8.40 15.90
C PRO A 224 -11.75 -9.64 16.53
N GLY A 225 -13.05 -9.59 16.74
CA GLY A 225 -13.83 -10.77 17.08
C GLY A 225 -13.73 -11.83 15.97
N ALA A 226 -14.30 -13.00 16.18
CA ALA A 226 -14.39 -14.06 15.18
C ALA A 226 -15.30 -13.62 14.00
N VAL A 227 -14.89 -12.59 13.28
CA VAL A 227 -15.60 -12.12 12.08
C VAL A 227 -15.17 -13.05 10.94
N GLY A 228 -16.13 -13.72 10.34
CA GLY A 228 -15.90 -14.67 9.26
C GLY A 228 -15.30 -14.03 8.01
N GLY A 229 -14.54 -14.82 7.27
CA GLY A 229 -13.92 -14.47 5.99
C GLY A 229 -12.44 -14.07 6.10
N PRO A 230 -11.70 -14.20 5.00
CA PRO A 230 -10.28 -13.89 4.94
C PRO A 230 -10.04 -12.38 5.11
N MET A 231 -8.96 -12.03 5.81
CA MET A 231 -8.53 -10.65 5.96
C MET A 231 -8.02 -10.08 4.64
N PHE A 232 -7.31 -10.90 3.87
CA PHE A 232 -6.67 -10.50 2.63
C PHE A 232 -7.35 -11.15 1.43
N GLY A 233 -7.42 -10.38 0.35
CA GLY A 233 -7.87 -10.83 -0.95
C GLY A 233 -6.82 -10.56 -2.03
N ALA A 234 -6.95 -11.26 -3.13
CA ALA A 234 -6.22 -11.06 -4.37
C ALA A 234 -7.14 -11.35 -5.55
N LEU A 235 -6.63 -11.23 -6.76
CA LEU A 235 -7.37 -11.52 -7.98
C LEU A 235 -6.83 -12.77 -8.67
N ASP A 236 -7.72 -13.66 -9.06
CA ASP A 236 -7.39 -14.75 -9.96
C ASP A 236 -7.00 -14.19 -11.32
N GLY A 237 -5.76 -14.46 -11.74
CA GLY A 237 -5.14 -13.86 -12.91
C GLY A 237 -4.35 -12.57 -12.61
N GLY A 238 -4.24 -12.17 -11.34
CA GLY A 238 -3.51 -11.00 -10.90
C GLY A 238 -4.25 -9.68 -11.12
N TYR A 239 -3.66 -8.60 -10.67
CA TYR A 239 -4.24 -7.26 -10.83
C TYR A 239 -4.37 -6.79 -12.27
N GLN A 240 -3.66 -7.43 -13.22
CA GLN A 240 -3.81 -7.10 -14.64
C GLN A 240 -5.27 -7.21 -15.09
N VAL A 241 -6.02 -8.18 -14.54
CA VAL A 241 -7.45 -8.34 -14.84
C VAL A 241 -8.26 -7.10 -14.47
N LEU A 242 -7.98 -6.49 -13.31
CA LEU A 242 -8.62 -5.24 -12.88
C LEU A 242 -8.20 -4.06 -13.76
N LEU A 243 -6.91 -3.97 -14.05
CA LEU A 243 -6.37 -2.87 -14.86
C LEU A 243 -6.95 -2.88 -16.28
N ASP A 244 -7.03 -4.04 -16.92
CA ASP A 244 -7.58 -4.22 -18.27
C ASP A 244 -9.06 -3.81 -18.31
N GLU A 245 -9.85 -4.20 -17.31
CA GLU A 245 -11.28 -3.84 -17.23
C GLU A 245 -11.48 -2.35 -16.99
N LEU A 246 -10.66 -1.73 -16.12
CA LEU A 246 -10.69 -0.28 -15.89
C LEU A 246 -10.38 0.50 -17.17
N VAL A 247 -9.36 0.07 -17.93
CA VAL A 247 -9.00 0.68 -19.21
C VAL A 247 -10.12 0.49 -20.24
N ALA A 248 -10.69 -0.69 -20.33
CA ALA A 248 -11.80 -0.97 -21.25
C ALA A 248 -13.04 -0.11 -20.94
N CYS A 249 -13.43 -0.02 -19.68
CA CYS A 249 -14.59 0.76 -19.24
C CYS A 249 -14.35 2.28 -19.32
N ALA A 250 -13.17 2.77 -18.97
CA ALA A 250 -12.85 4.20 -19.03
C ALA A 250 -12.59 4.68 -20.46
N ALA A 251 -12.08 3.80 -21.32
CA ALA A 251 -11.67 4.08 -22.69
C ALA A 251 -10.90 5.40 -22.83
N PRO A 252 -9.82 5.63 -22.08
CA PRO A 252 -9.07 6.86 -22.15
C PRO A 252 -8.12 6.86 -23.35
N ARG A 253 -7.74 8.05 -23.81
CA ARG A 253 -6.56 8.20 -24.65
C ARG A 253 -5.33 8.11 -23.75
N TRP A 254 -4.48 7.12 -23.94
CA TRP A 254 -3.20 7.07 -23.26
C TRP A 254 -2.13 7.82 -24.05
N VAL A 255 -1.44 8.75 -23.36
CA VAL A 255 -0.28 9.47 -23.87
C VAL A 255 0.94 9.02 -23.08
N ALA A 256 1.87 8.34 -23.76
CA ALA A 256 3.12 7.84 -23.17
C ALA A 256 4.14 8.99 -22.99
N ALA A 257 3.83 9.93 -22.10
CA ALA A 257 4.64 11.10 -21.81
C ALA A 257 4.48 11.53 -20.36
N SER A 258 5.51 12.17 -19.81
CA SER A 258 5.44 12.82 -18.51
C SER A 258 4.83 14.21 -18.63
N VAL A 259 3.95 14.59 -17.70
CA VAL A 259 3.52 15.98 -17.56
C VAL A 259 4.59 16.75 -16.79
N ARG A 260 4.97 17.92 -17.33
CA ARG A 260 5.99 18.78 -16.74
C ARG A 260 5.42 20.01 -16.06
N ARG A 261 4.26 20.50 -16.51
CA ARG A 261 3.68 21.73 -16.02
C ARG A 261 2.17 21.74 -16.18
N ILE A 262 1.49 22.43 -15.28
CA ILE A 262 0.07 22.69 -15.32
C ILE A 262 -0.15 24.16 -15.01
N ASP A 263 -0.75 24.89 -15.94
CA ASP A 263 -1.07 26.31 -15.81
C ASP A 263 -2.58 26.54 -15.92
N ALA A 264 -3.09 27.51 -15.19
CA ALA A 264 -4.45 27.96 -15.37
C ALA A 264 -4.60 28.63 -16.74
N GLN A 265 -5.65 28.28 -17.49
CA GLN A 265 -5.94 28.83 -18.80
C GLN A 265 -7.44 29.12 -18.94
N GLY A 266 -7.83 30.37 -18.79
CA GLY A 266 -9.24 30.73 -18.74
C GLY A 266 -9.98 30.03 -17.60
N PRO A 267 -11.10 29.35 -17.87
CA PRO A 267 -11.84 28.60 -16.85
C PRO A 267 -11.26 27.19 -16.60
N GLY A 268 -10.23 26.78 -17.33
CA GLY A 268 -9.62 25.44 -17.29
C GLY A 268 -8.10 25.48 -17.15
N TRP A 269 -7.46 24.50 -17.75
CA TRP A 269 -6.05 24.20 -17.56
C TRP A 269 -5.33 23.97 -18.88
N ALA A 270 -4.06 24.34 -18.93
CA ALA A 270 -3.09 23.94 -19.95
C ALA A 270 -2.11 22.96 -19.32
N VAL A 271 -2.16 21.69 -19.76
CA VAL A 271 -1.27 20.62 -19.31
C VAL A 271 -0.16 20.47 -20.33
N GLN A 272 1.09 20.67 -19.95
CA GLN A 272 2.25 20.56 -20.82
C GLN A 272 3.00 19.26 -20.56
N ASP A 273 3.21 18.47 -21.60
CA ASP A 273 4.01 17.24 -21.52
C ASP A 273 5.50 17.51 -21.78
N ASP A 274 6.33 16.47 -21.63
CA ASP A 274 7.78 16.53 -21.77
C ASP A 274 8.26 16.67 -23.23
N THR A 275 7.35 16.56 -24.21
CA THR A 275 7.62 16.88 -25.62
C THR A 275 7.40 18.36 -25.92
N GLY A 276 6.87 19.13 -24.96
CA GLY A 276 6.49 20.53 -25.13
C GLY A 276 5.08 20.74 -25.66
N ARG A 277 4.33 19.67 -25.93
CA ARG A 277 2.94 19.77 -26.36
C ARG A 277 2.03 20.20 -25.21
N THR A 278 1.09 21.09 -25.51
CA THR A 278 0.08 21.59 -24.57
C THR A 278 -1.28 20.96 -24.83
N TRP A 279 -1.91 20.48 -23.78
CA TRP A 279 -3.21 19.82 -23.78
C TRP A 279 -4.19 20.65 -22.95
N PRO A 280 -5.24 21.21 -23.56
CA PRO A 280 -6.23 21.94 -22.80
C PRO A 280 -7.19 20.99 -22.08
N ALA A 281 -7.57 21.32 -20.84
CA ALA A 281 -8.50 20.54 -20.04
C ALA A 281 -9.45 21.42 -19.24
N GLU A 282 -10.67 20.97 -19.04
CA GLU A 282 -11.64 21.58 -18.13
C GLU A 282 -11.31 21.22 -16.67
N ALA A 283 -10.78 20.04 -16.44
CA ALA A 283 -10.31 19.60 -15.11
C ALA A 283 -9.11 18.65 -15.23
N VAL A 284 -8.32 18.59 -14.14
CA VAL A 284 -7.11 17.76 -14.04
C VAL A 284 -7.16 16.94 -12.76
N VAL A 285 -6.80 15.67 -12.85
CA VAL A 285 -6.54 14.79 -11.72
C VAL A 285 -5.06 14.42 -11.70
N LEU A 286 -4.37 14.75 -10.63
CA LEU A 286 -2.99 14.33 -10.39
C LEU A 286 -2.98 13.02 -9.61
N ALA A 287 -2.69 11.93 -10.28
CA ALA A 287 -2.59 10.58 -9.71
C ALA A 287 -1.15 10.06 -9.78
N VAL A 288 -0.21 10.92 -9.49
CA VAL A 288 1.24 10.66 -9.46
C VAL A 288 1.73 10.60 -8.01
N PRO A 289 2.93 10.04 -7.73
CA PRO A 289 3.51 10.07 -6.40
C PRO A 289 3.62 11.48 -5.81
N ALA A 290 3.62 11.57 -4.47
CA ALA A 290 3.59 12.84 -3.75
C ALA A 290 4.67 13.85 -4.19
N SER A 291 5.90 13.39 -4.44
CA SER A 291 7.00 14.23 -4.91
C SER A 291 6.74 14.85 -6.29
N GLN A 292 6.15 14.09 -7.20
CA GLN A 292 5.77 14.59 -8.53
C GLN A 292 4.56 15.52 -8.44
N ALA A 293 3.57 15.17 -7.59
CA ALA A 293 2.43 16.05 -7.32
C ALA A 293 2.90 17.40 -6.76
N ALA A 294 3.88 17.39 -5.84
CA ALA A 294 4.47 18.62 -5.30
C ALA A 294 5.01 19.54 -6.40
N VAL A 295 5.79 18.99 -7.34
CA VAL A 295 6.34 19.77 -8.46
C VAL A 295 5.23 20.35 -9.35
N LEU A 296 4.24 19.53 -9.71
CA LEU A 296 3.14 19.97 -10.59
C LEU A 296 2.20 20.99 -9.92
N LEU A 297 2.14 20.98 -8.59
CA LEU A 297 1.31 21.90 -7.79
C LEU A 297 2.01 23.21 -7.43
N GLU A 298 3.31 23.37 -7.69
CA GLU A 298 4.06 24.57 -7.27
C GLU A 298 3.41 25.89 -7.73
N VAL A 299 2.90 25.91 -8.95
CA VAL A 299 2.26 27.11 -9.52
C VAL A 299 0.75 27.15 -9.20
N PRO A 300 -0.05 26.11 -9.52
CA PRO A 300 -1.51 26.19 -9.34
C PRO A 300 -1.97 26.11 -7.87
N ALA A 301 -1.18 25.51 -6.98
CA ALA A 301 -1.56 25.27 -5.58
C ALA A 301 -0.32 25.18 -4.65
N PRO A 302 0.42 26.26 -4.43
CA PRO A 302 1.71 26.24 -3.73
C PRO A 302 1.64 25.71 -2.30
N ARG A 303 0.54 25.90 -1.57
CA ARG A 303 0.34 25.33 -0.23
C ARG A 303 0.21 23.82 -0.28
N SER A 304 -0.56 23.29 -1.24
CA SER A 304 -0.68 21.85 -1.46
C SER A 304 0.65 21.24 -1.88
N ALA A 305 1.41 21.92 -2.73
CA ALA A 305 2.76 21.53 -3.13
C ALA A 305 3.71 21.39 -1.93
N ALA A 306 3.73 22.40 -1.06
CA ALA A 306 4.57 22.40 0.13
C ALA A 306 4.25 21.22 1.09
N SER A 307 2.96 20.91 1.26
CA SER A 307 2.54 19.77 2.09
C SER A 307 2.89 18.43 1.43
N ALA A 308 2.67 18.28 0.13
CA ALA A 308 3.02 17.05 -0.60
C ALA A 308 4.53 16.77 -0.60
N ALA A 309 5.35 17.83 -0.70
CA ALA A 309 6.81 17.73 -0.67
C ALA A 309 7.38 17.20 0.67
N GLN A 310 6.61 17.26 1.75
CA GLN A 310 7.03 16.82 3.08
C GLN A 310 6.79 15.32 3.30
N ILE A 311 6.10 14.62 2.42
CA ILE A 311 5.80 13.20 2.59
C ILE A 311 7.05 12.37 2.27
N PRO A 312 7.67 11.71 3.26
CA PRO A 312 8.80 10.84 3.00
C PRO A 312 8.37 9.59 2.24
N VAL A 313 9.27 9.01 1.48
CA VAL A 313 9.00 7.80 0.68
C VAL A 313 10.07 6.75 0.91
N ALA A 314 9.68 5.48 0.85
CA ALA A 314 10.59 4.34 0.82
C ALA A 314 10.59 3.70 -0.55
N SER A 315 11.67 2.99 -0.85
CA SER A 315 11.82 2.15 -2.02
C SER A 315 11.92 0.69 -1.61
N ALA A 316 11.46 -0.21 -2.46
CA ALA A 316 11.56 -1.65 -2.25
C ALA A 316 11.92 -2.35 -3.56
N ALA A 317 12.65 -3.46 -3.45
CA ALA A 317 12.80 -4.42 -4.54
C ALA A 317 12.00 -5.68 -4.20
N VAL A 318 11.33 -6.24 -5.18
CA VAL A 318 10.60 -7.49 -5.08
C VAL A 318 11.18 -8.47 -6.07
N LEU A 319 11.47 -9.67 -5.60
CA LEU A 319 11.90 -10.79 -6.42
C LEU A 319 10.88 -11.91 -6.27
N ALA A 320 10.33 -12.37 -7.39
CA ALA A 320 9.50 -13.57 -7.46
C ALA A 320 10.32 -14.73 -8.05
N MET A 321 10.11 -15.91 -7.52
CA MET A 321 10.88 -17.10 -7.86
C MET A 321 9.96 -18.29 -8.03
N ARG A 322 10.19 -19.06 -9.08
CA ARG A 322 9.60 -20.39 -9.30
C ARG A 322 10.66 -21.46 -9.04
N VAL A 323 10.34 -22.39 -8.16
CA VAL A 323 11.23 -23.49 -7.78
C VAL A 323 10.51 -24.84 -7.95
N ALA A 324 11.26 -25.92 -7.87
CA ALA A 324 10.73 -27.28 -8.10
C ALA A 324 9.53 -27.59 -7.20
N ALA A 325 8.54 -28.26 -7.77
CA ALA A 325 7.44 -28.83 -7.02
C ALA A 325 7.98 -29.76 -5.91
N GLY A 326 7.32 -29.75 -4.75
CA GLY A 326 7.74 -30.57 -3.62
C GLY A 326 8.96 -30.03 -2.86
N THR A 327 9.46 -28.85 -3.17
CA THR A 327 10.42 -28.16 -2.31
C THR A 327 9.84 -28.08 -0.88
N PRO A 328 10.56 -28.55 0.16
CA PRO A 328 9.98 -28.81 1.46
C PRO A 328 9.83 -27.53 2.32
N PHE A 329 9.19 -26.51 1.74
CA PHE A 329 8.80 -25.33 2.49
C PHE A 329 7.81 -25.67 3.60
N PRO A 330 7.83 -24.94 4.72
CA PRO A 330 6.88 -25.17 5.80
C PRO A 330 5.44 -24.83 5.34
N PRO A 331 4.42 -25.34 6.06
CA PRO A 331 3.01 -25.11 5.67
C PRO A 331 2.50 -23.68 5.92
N GLN A 332 3.35 -22.77 6.43
CA GLN A 332 3.02 -21.36 6.69
C GLN A 332 3.02 -20.54 5.39
N SER A 333 2.36 -19.37 5.45
CA SER A 333 2.22 -18.48 4.29
C SER A 333 3.46 -17.63 3.99
N GLY A 334 4.41 -17.57 4.90
CA GLY A 334 5.64 -16.81 4.74
C GLY A 334 6.30 -16.46 6.05
N VAL A 335 7.23 -15.51 5.97
CA VAL A 335 8.05 -15.04 7.09
C VAL A 335 8.13 -13.53 7.04
N LEU A 336 7.88 -12.90 8.17
CA LEU A 336 8.13 -11.48 8.41
C LEU A 336 9.42 -11.37 9.24
N VAL A 337 10.34 -10.50 8.83
CA VAL A 337 11.66 -10.41 9.44
C VAL A 337 11.69 -9.28 10.47
N ALA A 338 12.06 -9.60 11.70
CA ALA A 338 12.22 -8.62 12.77
C ALA A 338 13.34 -7.63 12.47
N THR A 339 13.23 -6.42 13.01
CA THR A 339 14.28 -5.41 12.90
C THR A 339 15.56 -5.85 13.59
N GLY A 340 16.69 -5.67 12.92
CA GLY A 340 18.02 -6.03 13.46
C GLY A 340 18.49 -7.45 13.13
N GLU A 341 17.70 -8.24 12.41
CA GLU A 341 18.14 -9.56 11.94
C GLU A 341 19.09 -9.46 10.74
N HIS A 342 19.99 -10.45 10.64
CA HIS A 342 21.00 -10.52 9.57
C HIS A 342 20.46 -11.24 8.31
N LEU A 343 19.30 -10.82 7.83
CA LEU A 343 18.76 -11.25 6.56
C LEU A 343 18.73 -10.05 5.60
N HIS A 344 18.82 -10.32 4.31
CA HIS A 344 18.68 -9.28 3.28
C HIS A 344 17.22 -8.93 3.04
N ALA A 345 16.35 -9.95 2.97
CA ALA A 345 14.93 -9.76 2.80
C ALA A 345 14.25 -9.25 4.09
N LYS A 346 13.26 -8.38 3.94
CA LYS A 346 12.38 -7.98 5.04
C LYS A 346 11.14 -8.88 5.16
N ALA A 347 10.79 -9.60 4.10
CA ALA A 347 9.68 -10.54 4.09
C ALA A 347 9.88 -11.61 3.02
N ILE A 348 9.40 -12.82 3.32
CA ILE A 348 9.29 -13.95 2.41
C ILE A 348 7.83 -14.35 2.35
N THR A 349 7.24 -14.38 1.16
CA THR A 349 5.89 -14.91 0.94
C THR A 349 6.00 -16.24 0.22
N LEU A 350 5.50 -17.30 0.84
CA LEU A 350 5.33 -18.59 0.20
C LEU A 350 3.99 -18.58 -0.56
N THR A 351 4.02 -18.08 -1.77
CA THR A 351 2.83 -17.73 -2.57
C THR A 351 1.91 -18.93 -2.75
N THR A 352 2.46 -20.09 -3.02
CA THR A 352 1.69 -21.35 -3.16
C THR A 352 0.98 -21.72 -1.86
N ARG A 353 1.61 -21.49 -0.70
CA ARG A 353 1.00 -21.76 0.61
C ARG A 353 -0.07 -20.73 0.96
N LYS A 354 0.16 -19.48 0.60
CA LYS A 354 -0.74 -18.37 0.92
C LYS A 354 -2.03 -18.40 0.11
N TRP A 355 -1.93 -18.69 -1.20
CA TRP A 355 -3.05 -18.57 -2.15
C TRP A 355 -3.54 -19.90 -2.69
N GLY A 356 -2.88 -21.01 -2.39
CA GLY A 356 -3.15 -22.33 -2.94
C GLY A 356 -2.30 -22.63 -4.18
N ALA A 357 -2.06 -23.91 -4.43
CA ALA A 357 -1.34 -24.38 -5.59
C ALA A 357 -2.13 -24.15 -6.88
N ARG A 358 -1.48 -23.59 -7.90
CA ARG A 358 -2.09 -23.26 -9.19
C ARG A 358 -1.30 -23.78 -10.39
N GLY A 359 -0.34 -24.65 -10.18
CA GLY A 359 0.55 -25.21 -11.19
C GLY A 359 1.43 -26.29 -10.65
N ASP A 360 2.47 -26.61 -11.40
CA ASP A 360 3.39 -27.72 -11.19
C ASP A 360 4.67 -27.36 -10.43
N ALA A 361 4.76 -26.13 -9.89
CA ALA A 361 5.93 -25.63 -9.19
C ALA A 361 5.53 -24.83 -7.94
N GLU A 362 6.48 -24.62 -7.05
CA GLU A 362 6.33 -23.71 -5.92
C GLU A 362 6.67 -22.30 -6.36
N LEU A 363 5.81 -21.35 -5.99
CA LEU A 363 6.01 -19.93 -6.18
C LEU A 363 6.27 -19.25 -4.83
N LEU A 364 7.22 -18.36 -4.83
CA LEU A 364 7.51 -17.49 -3.68
C LEU A 364 7.91 -16.10 -4.16
N ARG A 365 7.76 -15.13 -3.28
CA ARG A 365 8.29 -13.79 -3.49
C ARG A 365 9.00 -13.29 -2.25
N MET A 366 10.02 -12.49 -2.46
CA MET A 366 10.81 -11.89 -1.41
C MET A 366 10.88 -10.38 -1.62
N SER A 367 10.87 -9.65 -0.53
CA SER A 367 10.89 -8.19 -0.53
C SER A 367 12.13 -7.68 0.19
N PHE A 368 12.83 -6.75 -0.44
CA PHE A 368 14.09 -6.14 0.01
C PHE A 368 13.93 -4.64 0.10
N GLY A 369 14.73 -4.01 0.95
CA GLY A 369 14.74 -2.57 1.11
C GLY A 369 13.75 -2.08 2.18
N ARG A 370 14.25 -1.15 3.02
CA ARG A 370 13.51 -0.48 4.06
C ARG A 370 13.69 1.02 3.93
N PHE A 371 12.82 1.78 4.56
CA PHE A 371 12.98 3.24 4.62
C PHE A 371 14.35 3.62 5.18
N GLY A 372 15.07 4.43 4.44
CA GLY A 372 16.40 4.91 4.80
C GLY A 372 17.57 4.09 4.26
N ASP A 373 17.34 2.90 3.65
CA ASP A 373 18.38 2.18 2.92
C ASP A 373 18.36 2.45 1.41
N ASP A 374 19.40 1.99 0.71
CA ASP A 374 19.58 2.18 -0.73
C ASP A 374 19.45 0.88 -1.54
N ILE A 375 19.05 -0.20 -0.91
CA ILE A 375 19.06 -1.56 -1.50
C ILE A 375 18.27 -1.60 -2.81
N ALA A 376 17.08 -1.02 -2.86
CA ALA A 376 16.26 -1.05 -4.07
C ALA A 376 16.90 -0.33 -5.27
N ARG A 377 17.81 0.63 -5.03
CA ARG A 377 18.49 1.40 -6.07
C ARG A 377 19.84 0.80 -6.45
N SER A 378 20.58 0.26 -5.47
CA SER A 378 21.97 -0.13 -5.62
C SER A 378 22.17 -1.60 -5.96
N ALA A 379 21.29 -2.51 -5.46
CA ALA A 379 21.46 -3.94 -5.67
C ALA A 379 21.19 -4.36 -7.11
N ALA A 380 22.08 -5.15 -7.69
CA ALA A 380 21.90 -5.76 -8.99
C ALA A 380 20.92 -6.95 -8.93
N ASP A 381 20.39 -7.39 -10.07
CA ASP A 381 19.41 -8.51 -10.11
C ASP A 381 20.01 -9.83 -9.63
N ASP A 382 21.27 -10.10 -10.00
CA ASP A 382 22.01 -11.28 -9.55
C ASP A 382 22.34 -11.25 -8.06
N GLU A 383 22.60 -10.07 -7.49
CA GLU A 383 22.74 -9.91 -6.04
C GLU A 383 21.44 -10.22 -5.32
N LEU A 384 20.30 -9.67 -5.79
CA LEU A 384 18.99 -9.96 -5.20
C LEU A 384 18.68 -11.45 -5.24
N GLN A 385 19.01 -12.13 -6.34
CA GLN A 385 18.81 -13.58 -6.45
C GLN A 385 19.71 -14.35 -5.49
N THR A 386 20.98 -13.98 -5.39
CA THR A 386 21.94 -14.58 -4.45
C THR A 386 21.44 -14.42 -3.01
N TRP A 387 21.07 -13.19 -2.62
CA TRP A 387 20.55 -12.92 -1.29
C TRP A 387 19.26 -13.69 -0.99
N ALA A 388 18.38 -13.83 -1.99
CA ALA A 388 17.17 -14.61 -1.85
C ALA A 388 17.46 -16.08 -1.53
N CYS A 389 18.38 -16.70 -2.27
CA CYS A 389 18.81 -18.08 -2.04
C CYS A 389 19.48 -18.26 -0.68
N ASP A 390 20.36 -17.32 -0.30
CA ASP A 390 21.07 -17.35 0.98
C ASP A 390 20.08 -17.20 2.17
N ASP A 391 19.12 -16.31 2.07
CA ASP A 391 18.09 -16.11 3.10
C ASP A 391 17.18 -17.33 3.22
N LEU A 392 16.78 -17.98 2.12
CA LEU A 392 16.00 -19.23 2.16
C LEU A 392 16.78 -20.36 2.82
N ALA A 393 18.07 -20.48 2.54
CA ALA A 393 18.94 -21.45 3.19
C ALA A 393 19.08 -21.16 4.70
N THR A 394 19.22 -19.88 5.06
CA THR A 394 19.36 -19.46 6.46
C THR A 394 18.07 -19.68 7.26
N VAL A 395 16.92 -19.30 6.69
CA VAL A 395 15.64 -19.34 7.40
C VAL A 395 15.06 -20.75 7.46
N PHE A 396 15.11 -21.49 6.35
CA PHE A 396 14.45 -22.80 6.22
C PHE A 396 15.41 -23.98 6.15
N GLY A 397 16.72 -23.76 6.01
CA GLY A 397 17.68 -24.81 5.74
C GLY A 397 17.54 -25.45 4.35
N ILE A 398 16.96 -24.72 3.39
CA ILE A 398 16.64 -25.22 2.05
C ILE A 398 17.52 -24.49 1.02
N ALA A 399 18.37 -25.24 0.34
CA ALA A 399 19.04 -24.78 -0.86
C ALA A 399 18.07 -24.91 -2.04
N VAL A 400 17.83 -23.80 -2.73
CA VAL A 400 16.96 -23.77 -3.90
C VAL A 400 17.77 -23.56 -5.17
N ASP A 401 17.31 -24.16 -6.25
CA ASP A 401 17.78 -23.88 -7.63
C ASP A 401 16.60 -23.29 -8.40
N PRO A 402 16.56 -21.97 -8.60
CA PRO A 402 15.42 -21.33 -9.25
C PRO A 402 15.26 -21.76 -10.70
N ILE A 403 14.01 -22.16 -11.07
CA ILE A 403 13.65 -22.44 -12.45
C ILE A 403 13.45 -21.13 -13.24
N GLU A 404 12.87 -20.14 -12.57
CA GLU A 404 12.55 -18.83 -13.14
C GLU A 404 12.60 -17.77 -12.06
N VAL A 405 13.15 -16.60 -12.36
CA VAL A 405 13.22 -15.46 -11.44
C VAL A 405 12.83 -14.19 -12.18
N VAL A 406 12.01 -13.38 -11.53
CA VAL A 406 11.64 -12.04 -11.99
C VAL A 406 11.84 -11.07 -10.84
N SER A 407 12.49 -9.95 -11.10
CA SER A 407 12.65 -8.88 -10.10
C SER A 407 12.10 -7.55 -10.62
N HIS A 408 11.67 -6.70 -9.70
CA HIS A 408 11.26 -5.34 -10.00
C HIS A 408 11.61 -4.41 -8.84
N ARG A 409 11.92 -3.16 -9.17
CA ARG A 409 12.24 -2.11 -8.21
C ARG A 409 11.12 -1.08 -8.17
N TRP A 410 10.62 -0.84 -6.98
CA TRP A 410 9.60 0.15 -6.69
C TRP A 410 10.26 1.35 -6.01
N ILE A 411 10.76 2.26 -6.84
CA ILE A 411 11.50 3.42 -6.37
C ILE A 411 10.54 4.51 -5.91
N ASP A 412 10.75 5.00 -4.68
CA ASP A 412 9.93 6.05 -4.04
C ASP A 412 8.42 5.78 -4.08
N ALA A 413 8.05 4.50 -4.05
CA ALA A 413 6.67 4.06 -4.26
C ALA A 413 5.86 3.91 -2.97
N LEU A 414 6.51 3.93 -1.80
CA LEU A 414 5.89 3.65 -0.51
C LEU A 414 5.93 4.90 0.38
N PRO A 415 4.87 5.71 0.40
CA PRO A 415 4.77 6.86 1.31
C PRO A 415 4.86 6.43 2.76
N GLN A 416 5.59 7.21 3.57
CA GLN A 416 5.69 7.01 5.00
C GLN A 416 4.69 7.92 5.70
N TYR A 417 3.73 7.33 6.40
CA TYR A 417 2.70 8.07 7.12
C TYR A 417 3.23 8.48 8.50
N VAL A 418 4.10 9.48 8.47
CA VAL A 418 4.70 10.07 9.67
C VAL A 418 3.64 10.68 10.60
N PRO A 419 3.96 10.93 11.89
CA PRO A 419 3.06 11.64 12.79
C PRO A 419 2.46 12.90 12.16
N GLY A 420 1.13 13.06 12.23
CA GLY A 420 0.41 14.19 11.62
C GLY A 420 0.05 14.00 10.13
N HIS A 421 0.20 12.82 9.57
CA HIS A 421 -0.06 12.56 8.15
C HIS A 421 -1.49 12.93 7.71
N ALA A 422 -2.50 12.63 8.53
CA ALA A 422 -3.90 12.95 8.20
C ALA A 422 -4.13 14.45 8.02
N GLU A 423 -3.50 15.27 8.85
CA GLU A 423 -3.55 16.74 8.71
C GLU A 423 -2.83 17.20 7.43
N MET A 424 -1.68 16.63 7.14
CA MET A 424 -0.93 16.92 5.91
C MET A 424 -1.77 16.57 4.66
N SER A 425 -2.42 15.41 4.64
CA SER A 425 -3.34 15.01 3.57
C SER A 425 -4.52 15.99 3.41
N ALA A 426 -5.10 16.43 4.53
CA ALA A 426 -6.16 17.44 4.53
C ALA A 426 -5.67 18.79 3.97
N GLN A 427 -4.48 19.24 4.34
CA GLN A 427 -3.87 20.46 3.82
C GLN A 427 -3.61 20.41 2.32
N ILE A 428 -3.15 19.27 1.80
CA ILE A 428 -2.98 19.07 0.36
C ILE A 428 -4.31 19.33 -0.37
N ARG A 429 -5.41 18.73 0.11
CA ARG A 429 -6.73 18.89 -0.54
C ARG A 429 -7.29 20.30 -0.39
N ALA A 430 -7.14 20.91 0.78
CA ALA A 430 -7.73 22.22 1.06
C ALA A 430 -7.14 23.37 0.23
N GLY A 431 -5.92 23.21 -0.27
CA GLY A 431 -5.25 24.21 -1.11
C GLY A 431 -5.55 24.10 -2.61
N LEU A 432 -6.32 23.10 -3.05
CA LEU A 432 -6.56 22.84 -4.46
C LEU A 432 -7.68 23.73 -5.03
N PRO A 433 -7.50 24.29 -6.25
CA PRO A 433 -8.58 24.90 -7.01
C PRO A 433 -9.70 23.86 -7.34
N PRO A 434 -10.96 24.33 -7.56
CA PRO A 434 -12.12 23.43 -7.70
C PRO A 434 -12.05 22.38 -8.82
N THR A 435 -11.29 22.64 -9.88
CA THR A 435 -11.16 21.74 -11.04
C THR A 435 -9.82 21.03 -11.12
N LEU A 436 -9.06 21.05 -10.02
CA LEU A 436 -7.81 20.33 -9.85
C LEU A 436 -7.95 19.37 -8.64
N ALA A 437 -7.71 18.11 -8.85
CA ALA A 437 -7.81 17.07 -7.84
C ALA A 437 -6.52 16.26 -7.73
N VAL A 438 -6.30 15.65 -6.58
CA VAL A 438 -5.21 14.70 -6.33
C VAL A 438 -5.78 13.34 -5.96
N ALA A 439 -5.08 12.28 -6.34
CA ALA A 439 -5.37 10.90 -5.96
C ALA A 439 -4.06 10.13 -5.78
N GLY A 440 -4.02 9.18 -4.87
CA GLY A 440 -2.82 8.36 -4.68
C GLY A 440 -2.67 7.82 -3.28
N ASN A 441 -1.75 6.87 -3.16
CA ASN A 441 -1.46 6.15 -1.91
C ASN A 441 -0.80 7.01 -0.82
N TYR A 442 -0.51 8.26 -1.09
CA TYR A 442 0.05 9.20 -0.11
C TYR A 442 -1.03 10.00 0.65
N LEU A 443 -2.31 9.75 0.41
CA LEU A 443 -3.42 10.49 1.01
C LEU A 443 -4.07 9.75 2.18
N ASP A 444 -4.83 8.68 1.91
CA ASP A 444 -5.70 8.05 2.91
C ASP A 444 -5.35 6.57 3.20
N GLY A 445 -4.40 6.01 2.50
CA GLY A 445 -3.97 4.63 2.67
C GLY A 445 -2.94 4.22 1.63
N VAL A 446 -1.91 3.48 2.05
CA VAL A 446 -0.85 2.99 1.16
C VAL A 446 -1.25 1.73 0.39
N GLY A 447 -2.33 1.06 0.80
CA GLY A 447 -2.86 -0.14 0.15
C GLY A 447 -3.64 0.16 -1.12
N VAL A 448 -4.10 -0.91 -1.79
CA VAL A 448 -4.92 -0.81 -3.01
C VAL A 448 -6.29 -0.16 -2.77
N PRO A 449 -6.98 -0.41 -1.62
CA PRO A 449 -8.26 0.24 -1.28
C PRO A 449 -8.25 1.75 -1.23
#